data_0f1ca50dbbabdb113951e694186c8199
#
_entry.id   0f1ca50dbbabdb113951e694186c8199
#
_cell.length_a   1.000
_cell.length_b   1.000
_cell.length_c   1.000
_cell.angle_alpha   90.00
_cell.angle_beta   90.00
_cell.angle_gamma   90.00
#
_symmetry.space_group_name_H-M   'P 1'
#
loop_
_entity.id
_entity.type
_entity.pdbx_description
1 polymer ?
#
loop_
_entity_poly.entity_id
_entity_poly.type
_entity_poly.pdbx_seq_one_letter_code
_entity_poly.pdbx_strand_id
1 'polypeptide(L)'
;ARWCQWYAEEYRFEIEVLTVDPANRSGENVQNWARKVRYNWFKERAEALGAEYVFTAHHMDDRRETFLMNALRGSGLIGITGMNSVEIIRPLAHMDKAAILDYAKAHELPWREDVSNQSLKYTRNKFRNQLAPVLYEVEPRWMGGLKKTIENLERDRDLLLGFMSQWKSEWTETSGEEVLVKM
;
A
#
# COMPACT_ATOMS: atom_id res chain seq x y z
N ALA A 1 -7.52 18.24 6.48
CA ALA A 1 -8.92 18.42 5.97
C ALA A 1 -9.09 19.73 5.18
N ARG A 2 -8.89 20.92 5.80
CA ARG A 2 -9.18 22.23 5.14
C ARG A 2 -8.46 22.42 3.80
N TRP A 3 -7.20 22.01 3.67
CA TRP A 3 -6.47 22.13 2.42
C TRP A 3 -7.03 21.20 1.32
N CYS A 4 -7.44 19.99 1.68
CA CYS A 4 -8.06 19.08 0.71
C CYS A 4 -9.43 19.61 0.26
N GLN A 5 -10.20 20.23 1.17
CA GLN A 5 -11.48 20.86 0.82
C GLN A 5 -11.28 22.01 -0.16
N TRP A 6 -10.34 22.94 0.14
CA TRP A 6 -9.97 24.01 -0.79
C TRP A 6 -9.53 23.44 -2.16
N TYR A 7 -8.72 22.39 -2.17
CA TYR A 7 -8.25 21.77 -3.41
C TYR A 7 -9.41 21.16 -4.21
N ALA A 8 -10.35 20.53 -3.52
CA ALA A 8 -11.54 19.92 -4.15
C ALA A 8 -12.44 21.00 -4.78
N GLU A 9 -12.61 22.15 -4.13
CA GLU A 9 -13.36 23.30 -4.65
C GLU A 9 -12.68 23.89 -5.88
N GLU A 10 -11.36 24.12 -5.83
CA GLU A 10 -10.57 24.69 -6.93
C GLU A 10 -10.60 23.82 -8.18
N TYR A 11 -10.43 22.50 -8.01
CA TYR A 11 -10.38 21.54 -9.12
C TYR A 11 -11.71 20.84 -9.41
N ARG A 12 -12.79 21.22 -8.74
CA ARG A 12 -14.19 20.78 -8.96
C ARG A 12 -14.37 19.27 -8.88
N PHE A 13 -13.84 18.63 -7.85
CA PHE A 13 -14.14 17.22 -7.55
C PHE A 13 -14.82 17.08 -6.18
N GLU A 14 -15.60 16.04 -6.02
CA GLU A 14 -16.25 15.73 -4.75
C GLU A 14 -15.25 15.24 -3.71
N ILE A 15 -15.44 15.65 -2.45
CA ILE A 15 -14.62 15.22 -1.34
C ILE A 15 -15.50 14.81 -0.16
N GLU A 16 -15.17 13.68 0.42
CA GLU A 16 -15.73 13.23 1.68
C GLU A 16 -14.64 13.14 2.75
N VAL A 17 -14.99 13.49 3.97
CA VAL A 17 -14.06 13.49 5.10
C VAL A 17 -14.60 12.62 6.22
N LEU A 18 -13.90 11.50 6.49
CA LEU A 18 -14.17 10.68 7.66
C LEU A 18 -13.39 11.24 8.86
N THR A 19 -14.12 11.63 9.90
CA THR A 19 -13.54 11.98 11.21
C THR A 19 -13.73 10.82 12.16
N VAL A 20 -12.64 10.37 12.79
CA VAL A 20 -12.65 9.26 13.73
C VAL A 20 -12.07 9.68 15.06
N ASP A 21 -12.65 9.19 16.16
CA ASP A 21 -12.12 9.42 17.50
C ASP A 21 -11.09 8.32 17.84
N PRO A 22 -9.83 8.68 18.11
CA PRO A 22 -8.81 7.73 18.54
C PRO A 22 -9.13 6.98 19.83
N ALA A 23 -10.07 7.51 20.67
CA ALA A 23 -10.53 6.85 21.88
C ALA A 23 -11.27 5.54 21.58
N ASN A 24 -11.87 5.40 20.40
CA ASN A 24 -12.56 4.17 19.96
C ASN A 24 -11.60 3.02 19.62
N ARG A 25 -10.31 3.21 19.81
CA ARG A 25 -9.28 2.21 19.62
C ARG A 25 -9.22 1.26 20.81
N SER A 26 -9.72 0.05 20.67
CA SER A 26 -9.74 -1.01 21.69
C SER A 26 -8.36 -1.65 21.91
N GLY A 27 -7.34 -0.87 22.36
CA GLY A 27 -6.00 -1.38 22.68
C GLY A 27 -5.09 -1.69 21.50
N GLU A 28 -5.57 -1.66 20.27
CA GLU A 28 -4.77 -1.90 19.06
C GLU A 28 -3.73 -0.79 18.84
N ASN A 29 -2.67 -1.12 18.07
CA ASN A 29 -1.74 -0.12 17.57
C ASN A 29 -2.47 0.90 16.69
N VAL A 30 -2.24 2.21 16.94
CA VAL A 30 -2.93 3.32 16.24
C VAL A 30 -2.87 3.19 14.71
N GLN A 31 -1.71 2.79 14.18
CA GLN A 31 -1.53 2.69 12.73
C GLN A 31 -2.34 1.54 12.13
N ASN A 32 -2.37 0.39 12.80
CA ASN A 32 -3.14 -0.77 12.36
C ASN A 32 -4.65 -0.48 12.43
N TRP A 33 -5.09 0.11 13.54
CA TRP A 33 -6.47 0.54 13.71
C TRP A 33 -6.88 1.56 12.64
N ALA A 34 -6.12 2.64 12.47
CA ALA A 34 -6.40 3.66 11.46
C ALA A 34 -6.38 3.10 10.03
N ARG A 35 -5.53 2.09 9.77
CA ARG A 35 -5.54 1.37 8.50
C ARG A 35 -6.85 0.59 8.32
N LYS A 36 -7.28 -0.21 9.31
CA LYS A 36 -8.54 -0.98 9.26
C LYS A 36 -9.73 -0.06 9.02
N VAL A 37 -9.85 1.02 9.81
CA VAL A 37 -10.93 2.01 9.68
C VAL A 37 -10.97 2.60 8.26
N ARG A 38 -9.81 2.99 7.74
CA ARG A 38 -9.70 3.56 6.39
C ARG A 38 -10.15 2.59 5.30
N TYR A 39 -9.71 1.33 5.37
CA TYR A 39 -10.03 0.34 4.34
C TYR A 39 -11.49 -0.11 4.42
N ASN A 40 -12.06 -0.22 5.62
CA ASN A 40 -13.48 -0.49 5.80
C ASN A 40 -14.31 0.66 5.21
N TRP A 41 -13.94 1.90 5.50
CA TRP A 41 -14.61 3.06 4.93
C TRP A 41 -14.51 3.12 3.40
N PHE A 42 -13.36 2.80 2.83
CA PHE A 42 -13.21 2.71 1.37
C PHE A 42 -14.17 1.69 0.77
N LYS A 43 -14.32 0.53 1.40
CA LYS A 43 -15.24 -0.52 0.96
C LYS A 43 -16.70 -0.03 1.04
N GLU A 44 -17.12 0.50 2.17
CA GLU A 44 -18.46 1.06 2.37
C GLU A 44 -18.79 2.15 1.34
N ARG A 45 -17.82 3.04 1.05
CA ARG A 45 -18.04 4.10 0.05
C ARG A 45 -18.05 3.58 -1.37
N ALA A 46 -17.19 2.63 -1.71
CA ALA A 46 -17.18 1.99 -3.02
C ALA A 46 -18.54 1.30 -3.29
N GLU A 47 -19.05 0.54 -2.32
CA GLU A 47 -20.36 -0.11 -2.41
C GLU A 47 -21.49 0.92 -2.58
N ALA A 48 -21.51 1.98 -1.75
CA ALA A 48 -22.54 3.02 -1.81
C ALA A 48 -22.55 3.81 -3.13
N LEU A 49 -21.38 3.99 -3.75
CA LEU A 49 -21.21 4.71 -5.02
C LEU A 49 -21.29 3.80 -6.25
N GLY A 50 -21.40 2.48 -6.07
CA GLY A 50 -21.28 1.50 -7.16
C GLY A 50 -19.92 1.54 -7.85
N ALA A 51 -18.85 1.92 -7.13
CA ALA A 51 -17.51 2.01 -7.68
C ALA A 51 -16.85 0.62 -7.75
N GLU A 52 -16.33 0.28 -8.91
CA GLU A 52 -15.65 -0.99 -9.15
C GLU A 52 -14.25 -1.01 -8.54
N TYR A 53 -13.57 0.15 -8.48
CA TYR A 53 -12.19 0.27 -8.02
C TYR A 53 -11.98 1.42 -7.05
N VAL A 54 -11.05 1.22 -6.12
CA VAL A 54 -10.53 2.26 -5.23
C VAL A 54 -9.09 2.57 -5.62
N PHE A 55 -8.78 3.83 -5.89
CA PHE A 55 -7.43 4.27 -6.21
C PHE A 55 -6.73 4.82 -4.96
N THR A 56 -5.47 4.45 -4.75
CA THR A 56 -4.65 5.02 -3.68
C THR A 56 -3.31 5.51 -4.21
N ALA A 57 -2.80 6.59 -3.63
CA ALA A 57 -1.56 7.25 -4.05
C ALA A 57 -0.28 6.62 -3.45
N HIS A 58 -0.28 5.31 -3.17
CA HIS A 58 0.94 4.62 -2.77
C HIS A 58 1.95 4.60 -3.92
N HIS A 59 3.21 4.88 -3.62
CA HIS A 59 4.30 4.94 -4.58
C HIS A 59 5.40 3.91 -4.26
N MET A 60 6.46 3.86 -5.08
CA MET A 60 7.52 2.85 -4.95
C MET A 60 8.24 2.91 -3.59
N ASP A 61 8.42 4.09 -3.01
CA ASP A 61 9.07 4.19 -1.69
C ASP A 61 8.20 3.58 -0.59
N ASP A 62 6.87 3.69 -0.66
CA ASP A 62 5.96 2.99 0.26
C ASP A 62 6.06 1.47 0.12
N ARG A 63 6.29 0.98 -1.10
CA ARG A 63 6.51 -0.45 -1.37
C ARG A 63 7.83 -0.93 -0.76
N ARG A 64 8.92 -0.16 -0.95
CA ARG A 64 10.25 -0.47 -0.35
C ARG A 64 10.17 -0.49 1.16
N GLU A 65 9.54 0.51 1.78
CA GLU A 65 9.33 0.57 3.23
C GLU A 65 8.54 -0.65 3.73
N THR A 66 7.45 -0.99 3.07
CA THR A 66 6.61 -2.14 3.43
C THR A 66 7.35 -3.45 3.26
N PHE A 67 8.10 -3.61 2.17
CA PHE A 67 8.94 -4.77 1.90
C PHE A 67 9.95 -4.97 3.02
N LEU A 68 10.75 -3.96 3.35
CA LEU A 68 11.76 -4.03 4.40
C LEU A 68 11.14 -4.33 5.77
N MET A 69 10.02 -3.68 6.11
CA MET A 69 9.32 -3.95 7.37
C MET A 69 8.82 -5.39 7.46
N ASN A 70 8.30 -5.94 6.37
CA ASN A 70 7.78 -7.30 6.33
C ASN A 70 8.91 -8.33 6.31
N ALA A 71 10.01 -8.08 5.59
CA ALA A 71 11.20 -8.92 5.58
C ALA A 71 11.79 -9.06 6.99
N LEU A 72 11.94 -7.96 7.72
CA LEU A 72 12.46 -7.96 9.10
C LEU A 72 11.50 -8.62 10.11
N ARG A 73 10.23 -8.82 9.75
CA ARG A 73 9.24 -9.55 10.57
C ARG A 73 9.16 -11.02 10.21
N GLY A 74 9.97 -11.51 9.26
CA GLY A 74 9.97 -12.90 8.84
C GLY A 74 8.78 -13.26 7.94
N SER A 75 8.23 -12.33 7.18
CA SER A 75 7.12 -12.60 6.27
C SER A 75 7.57 -13.50 5.12
N GLY A 76 6.75 -14.50 4.78
CA GLY A 76 6.91 -15.29 3.56
C GLY A 76 6.55 -14.50 2.29
N LEU A 77 6.65 -15.15 1.12
CA LEU A 77 6.49 -14.54 -0.20
C LEU A 77 5.22 -13.69 -0.36
N ILE A 78 4.07 -14.21 0.07
CA ILE A 78 2.80 -13.48 0.00
C ILE A 78 2.81 -12.23 0.90
N GLY A 79 3.34 -12.33 2.11
CA GLY A 79 3.41 -11.22 3.04
C GLY A 79 4.41 -10.14 2.61
N ILE A 80 5.56 -10.54 2.06
CA ILE A 80 6.63 -9.62 1.66
C ILE A 80 6.25 -8.83 0.40
N THR A 81 5.49 -9.44 -0.51
CA THR A 81 4.96 -8.80 -1.73
C THR A 81 3.57 -8.15 -1.51
N GLY A 82 3.01 -8.26 -0.33
CA GLY A 82 1.62 -8.10 0.08
C GLY A 82 1.02 -6.69 0.07
N MET A 83 1.25 -5.87 -0.97
CA MET A 83 0.42 -4.67 -1.20
C MET A 83 -0.73 -4.91 -2.20
N ASN A 84 -1.01 -6.14 -2.56
CA ASN A 84 -1.99 -6.44 -3.59
C ASN A 84 -3.34 -6.84 -2.97
N SER A 85 -4.34 -5.97 -3.11
CA SER A 85 -5.75 -6.34 -3.09
C SER A 85 -6.31 -6.04 -4.49
N VAL A 86 -7.13 -6.92 -5.01
CA VAL A 86 -7.71 -6.82 -6.35
C VAL A 86 -8.56 -5.55 -6.49
N GLU A 87 -9.18 -5.11 -5.39
CA GLU A 87 -10.09 -3.97 -5.32
C GLU A 87 -9.37 -2.60 -5.21
N ILE A 88 -8.05 -2.59 -4.92
CA ILE A 88 -7.30 -1.34 -4.69
C ILE A 88 -6.20 -1.19 -5.71
N ILE A 89 -6.39 -0.27 -6.63
CA ILE A 89 -5.43 0.09 -7.67
C ILE A 89 -4.46 1.14 -7.13
N ARG A 90 -3.19 0.98 -7.46
CA ARG A 90 -2.11 1.90 -7.06
C ARG A 90 -1.34 2.40 -8.28
N PRO A 91 -1.85 3.40 -9.01
CA PRO A 91 -1.25 3.83 -10.27
C PRO A 91 0.20 4.29 -10.12
N LEU A 92 0.54 4.86 -8.96
CA LEU A 92 1.87 5.40 -8.67
C LEU A 92 2.85 4.36 -8.08
N ALA A 93 2.44 3.09 -7.93
CA ALA A 93 3.24 2.06 -7.25
C ALA A 93 4.59 1.76 -7.92
N HIS A 94 4.77 2.14 -9.19
CA HIS A 94 6.01 1.96 -9.96
C HIS A 94 6.87 3.24 -10.04
N MET A 95 6.37 4.37 -9.52
CA MET A 95 7.05 5.66 -9.55
C MET A 95 7.73 5.94 -8.21
N ASP A 96 8.94 6.47 -8.28
CA ASP A 96 9.65 6.97 -7.10
C ASP A 96 9.05 8.31 -6.66
N LYS A 97 9.04 8.59 -5.35
CA LYS A 97 8.52 9.85 -4.80
C LYS A 97 9.19 11.07 -5.43
N ALA A 98 10.48 10.99 -5.74
CA ALA A 98 11.21 12.08 -6.40
C ALA A 98 10.60 12.42 -7.76
N ALA A 99 10.33 11.42 -8.60
CA ALA A 99 9.71 11.62 -9.91
C ALA A 99 8.29 12.23 -9.80
N ILE A 100 7.53 11.84 -8.79
CA ILE A 100 6.20 12.42 -8.52
C ILE A 100 6.33 13.90 -8.12
N LEU A 101 7.31 14.25 -7.29
CA LEU A 101 7.56 15.64 -6.89
C LEU A 101 8.06 16.48 -8.06
N ASP A 102 8.92 15.93 -8.91
CA ASP A 102 9.41 16.64 -10.10
C ASP A 102 8.27 16.89 -11.10
N TYR A 103 7.37 15.93 -11.28
CA TYR A 103 6.15 16.12 -12.05
C TYR A 103 5.27 17.23 -11.45
N ALA A 104 5.03 17.19 -10.13
CA ALA A 104 4.21 18.20 -9.46
C ALA A 104 4.82 19.61 -9.61
N LYS A 105 6.15 19.76 -9.52
CA LYS A 105 6.84 21.03 -9.75
C LYS A 105 6.71 21.50 -11.20
N ALA A 106 6.93 20.60 -12.16
CA ALA A 106 6.86 20.92 -13.60
C ALA A 106 5.47 21.39 -14.04
N HIS A 107 4.42 20.91 -13.34
CA HIS A 107 3.03 21.26 -13.62
C HIS A 107 2.43 22.24 -12.61
N GLU A 108 3.27 22.84 -11.77
CA GLU A 108 2.86 23.84 -10.74
C GLU A 108 1.73 23.35 -9.82
N LEU A 109 1.67 22.01 -9.60
CA LEU A 109 0.67 21.42 -8.72
C LEU A 109 1.01 21.70 -7.26
N PRO A 110 0.10 22.27 -6.47
CA PRO A 110 0.36 22.53 -5.06
C PRO A 110 0.35 21.23 -4.26
N TRP A 111 1.30 21.07 -3.35
CA TRP A 111 1.34 19.96 -2.39
C TRP A 111 1.67 20.45 -0.98
N ARG A 112 1.41 19.62 0.00
CA ARG A 112 1.84 19.83 1.39
C ARG A 112 2.56 18.60 1.92
N GLU A 113 3.60 18.87 2.69
CA GLU A 113 4.24 17.83 3.49
C GLU A 113 3.53 17.67 4.83
N ASP A 114 3.29 16.43 5.23
CA ASP A 114 2.75 16.13 6.53
C ASP A 114 3.88 16.18 7.57
N VAL A 115 3.76 17.11 8.52
CA VAL A 115 4.72 17.31 9.61
C VAL A 115 4.94 16.02 10.43
N SER A 116 3.93 15.15 10.49
CA SER A 116 4.05 13.87 11.18
C SER A 116 5.08 12.92 10.57
N ASN A 117 5.50 13.13 9.31
CA ASN A 117 6.54 12.36 8.64
C ASN A 117 7.93 12.51 9.31
N GLN A 118 8.15 13.57 10.06
CA GLN A 118 9.40 13.80 10.80
C GLN A 118 9.44 13.04 12.15
N SER A 119 8.29 12.61 12.65
CA SER A 119 8.20 11.94 13.94
C SER A 119 8.79 10.53 13.90
N LEU A 120 9.80 10.25 14.70
CA LEU A 120 10.41 8.92 14.86
C LEU A 120 9.56 7.94 15.69
N LYS A 121 8.37 8.35 16.14
CA LYS A 121 7.45 7.49 16.89
C LYS A 121 6.99 6.27 16.05
N TYR A 122 6.93 6.42 14.75
CA TYR A 122 6.41 5.41 13.84
C TYR A 122 7.53 4.65 13.12
N THR A 123 7.41 3.33 13.06
CA THR A 123 8.41 2.45 12.43
C THR A 123 8.70 2.86 10.99
N ARG A 124 7.69 3.21 10.20
CA ARG A 124 7.85 3.66 8.82
C ARG A 124 8.72 4.91 8.71
N ASN A 125 8.54 5.87 9.61
CA ASN A 125 9.37 7.08 9.65
C ASN A 125 10.82 6.79 10.08
N LYS A 126 11.04 5.80 10.96
CA LYS A 126 12.40 5.34 11.30
C LYS A 126 13.10 4.75 10.08
N PHE A 127 12.38 3.96 9.27
CA PHE A 127 12.94 3.44 8.02
C PHE A 127 13.35 4.58 7.09
N ARG A 128 12.48 5.56 6.88
CA ARG A 128 12.72 6.70 5.99
C ARG A 128 13.84 7.61 6.48
N ASN A 129 13.85 7.95 7.77
CA ASN A 129 14.71 9.01 8.30
C ASN A 129 16.00 8.48 8.90
N GLN A 130 16.09 7.19 9.29
CA GLN A 130 17.27 6.61 9.92
C GLN A 130 17.90 5.50 9.09
N LEU A 131 17.11 4.53 8.57
CA LEU A 131 17.66 3.39 7.85
C LEU A 131 18.05 3.74 6.41
N ALA A 132 17.21 4.49 5.70
CA ALA A 132 17.48 4.82 4.29
C ALA A 132 18.82 5.57 4.09
N PRO A 133 19.22 6.56 4.92
CA PRO A 133 20.55 7.16 4.84
C PRO A 133 21.68 6.14 4.97
N VAL A 134 21.60 5.22 5.94
CA VAL A 134 22.59 4.17 6.14
C VAL A 134 22.68 3.23 4.94
N LEU A 135 21.52 2.86 4.37
CA LEU A 135 21.49 2.04 3.15
C LEU A 135 22.16 2.75 1.97
N TYR A 136 22.04 4.07 1.85
CA TYR A 136 22.76 4.85 0.83
C TYR A 136 24.28 4.87 1.04
N GLU A 137 24.74 4.86 2.27
CA GLU A 137 26.18 4.79 2.58
C GLU A 137 26.75 3.41 2.23
N VAL A 138 25.99 2.33 2.48
CA VAL A 138 26.42 0.94 2.25
C VAL A 138 26.33 0.56 0.78
N GLU A 139 25.21 0.85 0.12
CA GLU A 139 24.96 0.56 -1.30
C GLU A 139 24.17 1.72 -1.92
N PRO A 140 24.82 2.67 -2.58
CA PRO A 140 24.17 3.83 -3.17
C PRO A 140 23.03 3.52 -4.17
N ARG A 141 23.06 2.31 -4.76
CA ARG A 141 22.05 1.85 -5.73
C ARG A 141 20.95 1.00 -5.08
N TRP A 142 20.90 0.91 -3.73
CA TRP A 142 19.97 0.03 -3.00
C TRP A 142 18.50 0.21 -3.42
N MET A 143 18.08 1.42 -3.73
CA MET A 143 16.68 1.69 -4.14
C MET A 143 16.33 0.98 -5.46
N GLY A 144 17.23 1.02 -6.44
CA GLY A 144 17.05 0.32 -7.71
C GLY A 144 17.12 -1.19 -7.55
N GLY A 145 18.07 -1.67 -6.77
CA GLY A 145 18.21 -3.09 -6.44
C GLY A 145 16.98 -3.64 -5.75
N LEU A 146 16.48 -2.94 -4.73
CA LEU A 146 15.30 -3.36 -3.98
C LEU A 146 14.03 -3.33 -4.84
N LYS A 147 13.87 -2.31 -5.71
CA LYS A 147 12.77 -2.27 -6.69
C LYS A 147 12.78 -3.54 -7.54
N LYS A 148 13.93 -3.90 -8.14
CA LYS A 148 14.07 -5.09 -8.97
C LYS A 148 13.77 -6.38 -8.19
N THR A 149 14.21 -6.47 -6.93
CA THR A 149 13.92 -7.60 -6.05
C THR A 149 12.42 -7.75 -5.80
N ILE A 150 11.74 -6.65 -5.50
CA ILE A 150 10.28 -6.64 -5.29
C ILE A 150 9.55 -7.11 -6.55
N GLU A 151 9.92 -6.57 -7.72
CA GLU A 151 9.31 -6.93 -9.01
C GLU A 151 9.54 -8.40 -9.38
N ASN A 152 10.72 -8.95 -9.09
CA ASN A 152 11.01 -10.37 -9.30
C ASN A 152 10.15 -11.25 -8.39
N LEU A 153 10.13 -10.96 -7.09
CA LEU A 153 9.33 -11.72 -6.13
C LEU A 153 7.82 -11.64 -6.39
N GLU A 154 7.32 -10.53 -6.89
CA GLU A 154 5.93 -10.43 -7.33
C GLU A 154 5.63 -11.33 -8.52
N ARG A 155 6.52 -11.37 -9.51
CA ARG A 155 6.40 -12.27 -10.65
C ARG A 155 6.42 -13.74 -10.22
N ASP A 156 7.35 -14.10 -9.34
CA ASP A 156 7.46 -15.46 -8.80
C ASP A 156 6.19 -15.84 -8.02
N ARG A 157 5.67 -14.94 -7.19
CA ARG A 157 4.40 -15.13 -6.49
C ARG A 157 3.24 -15.36 -7.45
N ASP A 158 3.13 -14.54 -8.49
CA ASP A 158 2.02 -14.61 -9.45
C ASP A 158 2.07 -15.92 -10.24
N LEU A 159 3.26 -16.38 -10.61
CA LEU A 159 3.46 -17.71 -11.19
C LEU A 159 3.03 -18.83 -10.24
N LEU A 160 3.45 -18.79 -8.98
CA LEU A 160 3.08 -19.78 -7.98
C LEU A 160 1.57 -19.79 -7.73
N LEU A 161 0.94 -18.64 -7.62
CA LEU A 161 -0.51 -18.54 -7.44
C LEU A 161 -1.26 -19.05 -8.67
N GLY A 162 -0.75 -18.81 -9.88
CA GLY A 162 -1.27 -19.37 -11.13
C GLY A 162 -1.23 -20.89 -11.12
N PHE A 163 -0.08 -21.50 -10.80
CA PHE A 163 0.05 -22.95 -10.66
C PHE A 163 -0.87 -23.53 -9.59
N MET A 164 -0.96 -22.88 -8.43
CA MET A 164 -1.86 -23.33 -7.36
C MET A 164 -3.33 -23.26 -7.78
N SER A 165 -3.72 -22.23 -8.51
CA SER A 165 -5.10 -22.09 -9.03
C SER A 165 -5.42 -23.18 -10.04
N GLN A 166 -4.49 -23.44 -11.00
CA GLN A 166 -4.65 -24.50 -11.97
C GLN A 166 -4.73 -25.88 -11.28
N TRP A 167 -3.77 -26.16 -10.38
CA TRP A 167 -3.79 -27.41 -9.62
C TRP A 167 -5.10 -27.59 -8.84
N LYS A 168 -5.56 -26.53 -8.18
CA LYS A 168 -6.82 -26.57 -7.45
C LYS A 168 -8.00 -26.88 -8.37
N SER A 169 -8.07 -26.31 -9.56
CA SER A 169 -9.16 -26.56 -10.50
C SER A 169 -9.14 -27.99 -11.08
N GLU A 170 -7.95 -28.56 -11.25
CA GLU A 170 -7.78 -29.90 -11.78
C GLU A 170 -8.03 -31.00 -10.74
N TRP A 171 -7.58 -30.78 -9.51
CA TRP A 171 -7.53 -31.83 -8.47
C TRP A 171 -8.54 -31.63 -7.33
N THR A 172 -9.33 -30.56 -7.33
CA THR A 172 -10.35 -30.36 -6.29
C THR A 172 -11.72 -30.10 -6.88
N GLU A 173 -12.75 -30.52 -6.15
CA GLU A 173 -14.14 -30.14 -6.38
C GLU A 173 -14.69 -29.46 -5.13
N THR A 174 -15.50 -28.42 -5.32
CA THR A 174 -16.14 -27.73 -4.20
C THR A 174 -17.57 -28.22 -4.09
N SER A 175 -17.94 -28.77 -2.92
CA SER A 175 -19.30 -29.20 -2.60
C SER A 175 -19.77 -28.43 -1.36
N GLY A 176 -20.55 -27.35 -1.55
CA GLY A 176 -20.93 -26.44 -0.46
C GLY A 176 -19.71 -25.74 0.13
N GLU A 177 -19.47 -25.88 1.45
CA GLU A 177 -18.30 -25.34 2.15
C GLU A 177 -17.09 -26.27 2.15
N GLU A 178 -17.21 -27.49 1.61
CA GLU A 178 -16.16 -28.50 1.60
C GLU A 178 -15.39 -28.49 0.27
N VAL A 179 -14.08 -28.74 0.36
CA VAL A 179 -13.19 -28.92 -0.79
C VAL A 179 -12.74 -30.37 -0.79
N LEU A 180 -13.16 -31.12 -1.82
CA LEU A 180 -12.82 -32.51 -2.02
C LEU A 180 -11.64 -32.66 -2.99
N VAL A 181 -10.70 -33.54 -2.68
CA VAL A 181 -9.58 -33.88 -3.58
C VAL A 181 -10.02 -35.03 -4.47
N LYS A 182 -9.86 -34.88 -5.78
CA LYS A 182 -10.08 -35.97 -6.75
C LYS A 182 -8.98 -37.00 -6.57
N MET A 183 -9.36 -38.20 -6.23
CA MET A 183 -8.45 -39.39 -6.17
C MET A 183 -8.50 -40.15 -7.48
#